data_16a8683074d887ae1bef2951b59d5d00
#
_entry.id   16a8683074d887ae1bef2951b59d5d00
#
_cell.length_a   1.000
_cell.length_b   1.000
_cell.length_c   1.000
_cell.angle_alpha   90.00
_cell.angle_beta   90.00
_cell.angle_gamma   90.00
#
_symmetry.space_group_name_H-M   'P 1'
#
loop_
_entity.id
_entity.type
_entity.pdbx_description
1 polymer ?
#
loop_
_entity_poly.entity_id
_entity_poly.type
_entity_poly.pdbx_seq_one_letter_code
_entity_poly.pdbx_strand_id
1 'polypeptide(L)'
;RVPVPLPLAACWQRRVLGYQAAIITQRIEKAQPIAQYIEKIPPESVAIVVKQMHDAGVWHADLNVFNLLIDAQQQIYVIDFDRARRFDVVDSKHRQNNLLRLRRSLIKVRGEIGQQWYEQFRRAYLQLAKA
;
A
#
# COMPACT_ATOMS: atom_id res chain seq x y z
N ARG A 1 -11.88 6.99 1.68
CA ARG A 1 -11.63 6.37 0.36
C ARG A 1 -10.14 6.05 0.25
N VAL A 2 -9.79 4.83 -0.19
CA VAL A 2 -8.37 4.46 -0.40
C VAL A 2 -7.82 5.24 -1.59
N PRO A 3 -6.70 5.95 -1.45
CA PRO A 3 -6.06 6.63 -2.55
C PRO A 3 -5.39 5.62 -3.50
N VAL A 4 -5.95 5.50 -4.69
CA VAL A 4 -5.47 4.63 -5.76
C VAL A 4 -5.51 5.37 -7.09
N PRO A 5 -4.73 4.98 -8.11
CA PRO A 5 -4.88 5.53 -9.45
C PRO A 5 -6.30 5.34 -9.95
N LEU A 6 -6.86 6.36 -10.60
CA LEU A 6 -8.22 6.28 -11.15
C LEU A 6 -8.29 5.18 -12.22
N PRO A 7 -9.13 4.15 -12.06
CA PRO A 7 -9.33 3.16 -13.11
C PRO A 7 -10.09 3.77 -14.29
N LEU A 8 -9.54 3.63 -15.48
CA LEU A 8 -10.11 4.16 -16.74
C LEU A 8 -10.83 3.08 -17.52
N ALA A 9 -10.27 1.88 -17.60
CA ALA A 9 -10.85 0.74 -18.28
C ALA A 9 -10.32 -0.57 -17.68
N ALA A 10 -11.11 -1.62 -17.79
CA ALA A 10 -10.69 -2.98 -17.50
C ALA A 10 -11.26 -3.92 -18.55
N CYS A 11 -10.48 -4.94 -18.92
CA CYS A 11 -10.92 -6.02 -19.79
C CYS A 11 -10.47 -7.35 -19.19
N TRP A 12 -11.24 -8.40 -19.50
CA TRP A 12 -10.88 -9.75 -19.14
C TRP A 12 -11.33 -10.74 -20.22
N GLN A 13 -10.58 -11.81 -20.36
CA GLN A 13 -10.87 -12.87 -21.30
C GLN A 13 -10.74 -14.22 -20.61
N ARG A 14 -11.76 -15.06 -20.77
CA ARG A 14 -11.72 -16.43 -20.26
C ARG A 14 -10.75 -17.27 -21.10
N ARG A 15 -9.94 -18.09 -20.44
CA ARG A 15 -9.02 -19.06 -21.02
C ARG A 15 -9.40 -20.47 -20.57
N VAL A 16 -8.85 -21.48 -21.19
CA VAL A 16 -9.11 -22.90 -20.84
C VAL A 16 -8.73 -23.19 -19.38
N LEU A 17 -7.63 -22.62 -18.92
CA LEU A 17 -7.12 -22.78 -17.55
C LEU A 17 -7.09 -21.44 -16.79
N GLY A 18 -8.27 -20.78 -16.66
CA GLY A 18 -8.39 -19.55 -15.91
C GLY A 18 -8.86 -18.35 -16.72
N TYR A 19 -8.31 -17.17 -16.46
CA TYR A 19 -8.63 -15.94 -17.17
C TYR A 19 -7.39 -15.06 -17.34
N GLN A 20 -7.43 -14.20 -18.31
CA GLN A 20 -6.47 -13.10 -18.50
C GLN A 20 -7.22 -11.78 -18.31
N ALA A 21 -6.69 -10.89 -17.48
CA ALA A 21 -7.26 -9.59 -17.24
C ALA A 21 -6.23 -8.49 -17.45
N ALA A 22 -6.70 -7.31 -17.83
CA ALA A 22 -5.89 -6.10 -17.91
C ALA A 22 -6.71 -4.92 -17.37
N ILE A 23 -6.03 -3.99 -16.71
CA ILE A 23 -6.61 -2.75 -16.22
C ILE A 23 -5.77 -1.57 -16.74
N ILE A 24 -6.46 -0.52 -17.17
CA ILE A 24 -5.85 0.76 -17.52
C ILE A 24 -6.21 1.74 -16.41
N THR A 25 -5.20 2.37 -15.85
CA THR A 25 -5.38 3.39 -14.83
C THR A 25 -4.79 4.72 -15.29
N GLN A 26 -5.35 5.81 -14.77
CA GLN A 26 -4.77 7.13 -14.96
C GLN A 26 -3.36 7.17 -14.37
N ARG A 27 -2.41 7.71 -15.14
CA ARG A 27 -1.06 7.94 -14.64
C ARG A 27 -1.09 9.01 -13.55
N ILE A 28 -0.46 8.74 -12.43
CA ILE A 28 -0.23 9.75 -11.39
C ILE A 28 1.04 10.50 -11.79
N GLU A 29 0.88 11.77 -12.16
CA GLU A 29 2.01 12.56 -12.63
C GLU A 29 3.01 12.83 -11.52
N LYS A 30 4.30 12.74 -11.87
CA LYS A 30 5.44 12.96 -10.96
C LYS A 30 5.41 12.10 -9.70
N ALA A 31 4.56 11.06 -9.66
CA ALA A 31 4.56 10.12 -8.55
C ALA A 31 5.79 9.22 -8.59
N GLN A 32 6.35 8.96 -7.43
CA GLN A 32 7.54 8.11 -7.27
C GLN A 32 7.35 7.17 -6.07
N PRO A 33 7.99 5.98 -6.07
CA PRO A 33 7.95 5.09 -4.93
C PRO A 33 8.50 5.76 -3.66
N ILE A 34 7.82 5.55 -2.53
CA ILE A 34 8.28 6.10 -1.24
C ILE A 34 9.67 5.61 -0.87
N ALA A 35 10.11 4.47 -1.42
CA ALA A 35 11.45 3.93 -1.26
C ALA A 35 12.58 4.95 -1.50
N GLN A 36 12.36 5.91 -2.41
CA GLN A 36 13.36 6.90 -2.79
C GLN A 36 13.46 8.07 -1.80
N TYR A 37 12.38 8.34 -1.07
CA TYR A 37 12.22 9.55 -0.25
C TYR A 37 11.80 9.28 1.18
N ILE A 38 12.00 8.06 1.67
CA ILE A 38 11.45 7.60 2.96
C ILE A 38 11.77 8.55 4.10
N GLU A 39 12.97 9.15 4.12
CA GLU A 39 13.42 10.09 5.16
C GLU A 39 12.65 11.43 5.15
N LYS A 40 12.02 11.76 4.02
CA LYS A 40 11.26 13.00 3.83
C LYS A 40 9.75 12.79 3.98
N ILE A 41 9.31 11.56 4.15
CA ILE A 41 7.89 11.20 4.20
C ILE A 41 7.48 10.96 5.65
N PRO A 42 6.50 11.70 6.17
CA PRO A 42 5.97 11.44 7.49
C PRO A 42 5.37 10.03 7.56
N PRO A 43 5.80 9.18 8.51
CA PRO A 43 5.27 7.82 8.65
C PRO A 43 3.76 7.79 8.86
N GLU A 44 3.20 8.82 9.50
CA GLU A 44 1.78 8.99 9.79
C GLU A 44 0.93 9.06 8.52
N SER A 45 1.43 9.74 7.47
CA SER A 45 0.73 9.84 6.19
C SER A 45 0.51 8.48 5.55
N VAL A 46 1.53 7.61 5.61
CA VAL A 46 1.44 6.25 5.10
C VAL A 46 0.57 5.38 6.01
N ALA A 47 0.63 5.59 7.33
CA ALA A 47 -0.20 4.86 8.30
C ALA A 47 -1.69 5.11 8.05
N ILE A 48 -2.08 6.35 7.76
CA ILE A 48 -3.47 6.72 7.42
C ILE A 48 -3.94 5.93 6.18
N VAL A 49 -3.15 5.93 5.11
CA VAL A 49 -3.52 5.26 3.85
C VAL A 49 -3.61 3.76 4.01
N VAL A 50 -2.64 3.13 4.70
CA VAL A 50 -2.67 1.68 4.97
C VAL A 50 -3.85 1.30 5.87
N LYS A 51 -4.17 2.15 6.87
CA LYS A 51 -5.35 1.95 7.73
C LYS A 51 -6.64 2.04 6.92
N GLN A 52 -6.79 3.06 6.07
CA GLN A 52 -7.95 3.22 5.18
C GLN A 52 -8.13 2.02 4.26
N MET A 53 -7.04 1.47 3.72
CA MET A 53 -7.06 0.26 2.88
C MET A 53 -7.60 -0.94 3.68
N HIS A 54 -7.09 -1.17 4.88
CA HIS A 54 -7.56 -2.27 5.74
C HIS A 54 -9.00 -2.10 6.18
N ASP A 55 -9.44 -0.87 6.47
CA ASP A 55 -10.83 -0.58 6.87
C ASP A 55 -11.81 -0.70 5.70
N ALA A 56 -11.34 -0.49 4.47
CA ALA A 56 -12.10 -0.79 3.26
C ALA A 56 -12.19 -2.30 2.95
N GLY A 57 -11.68 -3.15 3.83
CA GLY A 57 -11.70 -4.60 3.67
C GLY A 57 -10.64 -5.14 2.71
N VAL A 58 -9.63 -4.35 2.35
CA VAL A 58 -8.62 -4.75 1.37
C VAL A 58 -7.34 -5.22 2.06
N TRP A 59 -6.95 -6.45 1.79
CA TRP A 59 -5.64 -7.01 2.13
C TRP A 59 -4.75 -7.02 0.88
N HIS A 60 -3.63 -6.32 0.95
CA HIS A 60 -2.68 -6.22 -0.15
C HIS A 60 -1.62 -7.31 -0.04
N ALA A 61 -1.67 -8.30 -0.90
CA ALA A 61 -0.78 -9.47 -0.80
C ALA A 61 0.71 -9.11 -0.91
N ASP A 62 1.06 -7.96 -1.49
CA ASP A 62 2.45 -7.50 -1.67
C ASP A 62 2.67 -6.04 -1.24
N LEU A 63 2.22 -5.67 -0.04
CA LEU A 63 2.46 -4.32 0.48
C LEU A 63 3.96 -4.11 0.76
N ASN A 64 4.57 -3.25 -0.04
CA ASN A 64 5.99 -2.92 0.05
C ASN A 64 6.24 -1.45 -0.34
N VAL A 65 7.47 -0.95 -0.14
CA VAL A 65 7.83 0.47 -0.36
C VAL A 65 7.78 0.92 -1.82
N PHE A 66 7.75 -0.01 -2.78
CA PHE A 66 7.64 0.29 -4.21
C PHE A 66 6.18 0.37 -4.66
N ASN A 67 5.26 -0.25 -3.92
CA ASN A 67 3.82 -0.25 -4.18
C ASN A 67 3.07 0.88 -3.43
N LEU A 68 3.83 1.74 -2.76
CA LEU A 68 3.37 2.99 -2.19
C LEU A 68 4.03 4.13 -2.96
N LEU A 69 3.23 4.97 -3.60
CA LEU A 69 3.72 6.12 -4.35
C LEU A 69 3.40 7.41 -3.61
N ILE A 70 4.25 8.41 -3.80
CA ILE A 70 4.01 9.78 -3.36
C ILE A 70 4.08 10.71 -4.58
N ASP A 71 3.12 11.63 -4.71
CA ASP A 71 3.10 12.63 -5.76
C ASP A 71 3.72 13.97 -5.31
N ALA A 72 3.71 14.97 -6.21
CA ALA A 72 4.23 16.30 -5.92
C ALA A 72 3.42 17.07 -4.85
N GLN A 73 2.17 16.68 -4.60
CA GLN A 73 1.29 17.26 -3.58
C GLN A 73 1.38 16.50 -2.24
N GLN A 74 2.35 15.60 -2.09
CA GLN A 74 2.57 14.75 -0.92
C GLN A 74 1.42 13.76 -0.65
N GLN A 75 0.58 13.48 -1.66
CA GLN A 75 -0.45 12.46 -1.56
C GLN A 75 0.14 11.07 -1.74
N ILE A 76 -0.17 10.18 -0.80
CA ILE A 76 0.23 8.76 -0.89
C ILE A 76 -0.82 7.96 -1.64
N TYR A 77 -0.38 7.08 -2.53
CA TYR A 77 -1.21 6.17 -3.30
C TYR A 77 -0.73 4.72 -3.11
N VAL A 78 -1.68 3.79 -3.14
CA VAL A 78 -1.39 2.35 -3.17
C VAL A 78 -1.61 1.86 -4.59
N ILE A 79 -0.67 1.06 -5.10
CA ILE A 79 -0.73 0.46 -6.44
C ILE A 79 -0.48 -1.05 -6.38
N ASP A 80 -0.67 -1.73 -7.49
CA ASP A 80 -0.41 -3.17 -7.67
C ASP A 80 -1.28 -4.07 -6.78
N PHE A 81 -2.59 -4.04 -7.06
CA PHE A 81 -3.58 -4.87 -6.38
C PHE A 81 -3.78 -6.26 -7.03
N ASP A 82 -2.90 -6.70 -7.93
CA ASP A 82 -3.08 -7.93 -8.72
C ASP A 82 -3.36 -9.17 -7.86
N ARG A 83 -2.76 -9.23 -6.67
CA ARG A 83 -2.91 -10.35 -5.73
C ARG A 83 -3.71 -9.97 -4.48
N ALA A 84 -4.30 -8.77 -4.46
CA ALA A 84 -5.08 -8.31 -3.33
C ALA A 84 -6.34 -9.15 -3.15
N ARG A 85 -6.82 -9.21 -1.91
CA ARG A 85 -8.08 -9.87 -1.56
C ARG A 85 -8.98 -8.91 -0.82
N ARG A 86 -10.27 -9.02 -1.08
CA ARG A 86 -11.29 -8.28 -0.35
C ARG A 86 -11.93 -9.19 0.70
N PHE A 87 -12.11 -8.66 1.88
CA PHE A 87 -12.78 -9.26 3.02
C PHE A 87 -13.86 -8.31 3.50
N ASP A 88 -14.86 -8.80 4.21
CA ASP A 88 -15.80 -7.93 4.92
C ASP A 88 -15.09 -7.14 6.02
N VAL A 89 -14.17 -7.82 6.73
CA VAL A 89 -13.26 -7.22 7.70
C VAL A 89 -11.88 -7.87 7.54
N VAL A 90 -10.84 -7.05 7.36
CA VAL A 90 -9.46 -7.56 7.39
C VAL A 90 -9.09 -7.85 8.84
N ASP A 91 -8.91 -9.11 9.17
CA ASP A 91 -8.56 -9.55 10.53
C ASP A 91 -7.15 -9.10 10.96
N SER A 92 -6.86 -9.23 12.23
CA SER A 92 -5.60 -8.80 12.83
C SER A 92 -4.39 -9.53 12.23
N LYS A 93 -4.51 -10.81 11.88
CA LYS A 93 -3.44 -11.61 11.28
C LYS A 93 -3.08 -11.10 9.87
N HIS A 94 -4.08 -10.83 9.04
CA HIS A 94 -3.87 -10.27 7.69
C HIS A 94 -3.29 -8.85 7.76
N ARG A 95 -3.80 -7.99 8.66
CA ARG A 95 -3.23 -6.66 8.91
C ARG A 95 -1.76 -6.76 9.31
N GLN A 96 -1.44 -7.58 10.28
CA GLN A 96 -0.07 -7.78 10.74
C GLN A 96 0.85 -8.30 9.63
N ASN A 97 0.38 -9.23 8.79
CA ASN A 97 1.15 -9.73 7.66
C ASN A 97 1.52 -8.61 6.66
N ASN A 98 0.60 -7.69 6.36
CA ASN A 98 0.90 -6.51 5.54
C ASN A 98 1.95 -5.61 6.20
N LEU A 99 1.80 -5.31 7.49
CA LEU A 99 2.75 -4.47 8.20
C LEU A 99 4.15 -5.10 8.24
N LEU A 100 4.25 -6.40 8.50
CA LEU A 100 5.53 -7.12 8.50
C LEU A 100 6.17 -7.19 7.11
N ARG A 101 5.38 -7.28 6.05
CA ARG A 101 5.89 -7.24 4.68
C ARG A 101 6.45 -5.86 4.34
N LEU A 102 5.74 -4.79 4.70
CA LEU A 102 6.23 -3.42 4.57
C LEU A 102 7.53 -3.21 5.35
N ARG A 103 7.60 -3.67 6.61
CA ARG A 103 8.82 -3.62 7.43
C ARG A 103 10.01 -4.27 6.73
N ARG A 104 9.83 -5.48 6.22
CA ARG A 104 10.90 -6.21 5.53
C ARG A 104 11.41 -5.46 4.31
N SER A 105 10.53 -4.87 3.52
CA SER A 105 10.92 -4.07 2.36
C SER A 105 11.65 -2.78 2.75
N LEU A 106 11.23 -2.11 3.82
CA LEU A 106 11.88 -0.92 4.38
C LEU A 106 13.32 -1.23 4.82
N ILE A 107 13.50 -2.30 5.60
CA ILE A 107 14.82 -2.73 6.08
C ILE A 107 15.71 -3.13 4.91
N LYS A 108 15.17 -3.85 3.93
CA LYS A 108 15.92 -4.27 2.74
C LYS A 108 16.46 -3.09 1.95
N VAL A 109 15.71 -1.99 1.85
CA VAL A 109 16.06 -0.82 1.01
C VAL A 109 16.85 0.22 1.79
N ARG A 110 16.60 0.40 3.10
CA ARG A 110 17.14 1.51 3.91
C ARG A 110 17.77 1.08 5.23
N GLY A 111 17.93 -0.24 5.45
CA GLY A 111 18.59 -0.75 6.65
C GLY A 111 17.96 -0.23 7.95
N GLU A 112 18.80 0.31 8.83
CA GLU A 112 18.38 0.83 10.14
C GLU A 112 17.44 2.03 10.05
N ILE A 113 17.65 2.93 9.08
CA ILE A 113 16.75 4.07 8.82
C ILE A 113 15.34 3.55 8.51
N GLY A 114 15.24 2.51 7.67
CA GLY A 114 13.96 1.86 7.36
C GLY A 114 13.30 1.23 8.57
N GLN A 115 14.08 0.64 9.48
CA GLN A 115 13.58 0.07 10.74
C GLN A 115 13.02 1.18 11.66
N GLN A 116 13.76 2.26 11.86
CA GLN A 116 13.34 3.38 12.70
C GLN A 116 12.08 4.06 12.16
N TRP A 117 12.03 4.27 10.84
CA TRP A 117 10.85 4.80 10.17
C TRP A 117 9.63 3.88 10.35
N TYR A 118 9.83 2.56 10.22
CA TYR A 118 8.75 1.60 10.42
C TYR A 118 8.21 1.61 11.85
N GLU A 119 9.03 1.81 12.86
CA GLU A 119 8.58 1.88 14.25
C GLU A 119 7.66 3.08 14.48
N GLN A 120 7.97 4.23 13.87
CA GLN A 120 7.10 5.41 13.91
C GLN A 120 5.79 5.15 13.15
N PHE A 121 5.88 4.61 11.94
CA PHE A 121 4.71 4.19 11.15
C PHE A 121 3.80 3.23 11.94
N ARG A 122 4.37 2.19 12.54
CA ARG A 122 3.61 1.21 13.31
C ARG A 122 2.92 1.84 14.52
N ARG A 123 3.58 2.75 15.20
CA ARG A 123 3.02 3.49 16.32
C ARG A 123 1.82 4.32 15.88
N ALA A 124 1.96 5.09 14.80
CA ALA A 124 0.87 5.87 14.23
C ALA A 124 -0.30 4.99 13.77
N TYR A 125 -0.02 3.89 13.08
CA TYR A 125 -1.04 2.93 12.64
C TYR A 125 -1.85 2.36 13.83
N LEU A 126 -1.19 1.98 14.92
CA LEU A 126 -1.85 1.43 16.11
C LEU A 126 -2.67 2.49 16.86
N GLN A 127 -2.25 3.75 16.87
CA GLN A 127 -3.03 4.85 17.44
C GLN A 127 -4.33 5.07 16.64
N LEU A 128 -4.26 5.07 15.32
CA LEU A 128 -5.43 5.15 14.43
C LEU A 128 -6.38 3.96 14.59
N ALA A 129 -5.89 2.79 14.98
CA ALA A 129 -6.70 1.60 15.18
C ALA A 129 -7.49 1.60 16.50
N LYS A 130 -7.13 2.49 17.45
CA LYS A 130 -7.81 2.64 18.75
C LYS A 130 -8.84 3.78 18.76
N ALA A 131 -8.73 4.69 17.80
CA ALA A 131 -9.67 5.79 17.60
C ALA A 131 -10.89 5.34 16.81
#